data_ee50b612d5e3f0131c5950eb614f0443
#
_entry.id   ee50b612d5e3f0131c5950eb614f0443
#
_cell.length_a   1.000
_cell.length_b   1.000
_cell.length_c   1.000
_cell.angle_alpha   90.00
_cell.angle_beta   90.00
_cell.angle_gamma   90.00
#
_symmetry.space_group_name_H-M   'P 1'
#
loop_
_entity.id
_entity.type
_entity.pdbx_description
1 polymer ?
#
loop_
_entity_poly.entity_id
_entity_poly.type
_entity_poly.pdbx_seq_one_letter_code
_entity_poly.pdbx_strand_id
1 'polypeptide(L)'
;MSSELEDLLNKIQAFSDERDWSQFHTAKNLILAVSAEVGELAEVVQWKSDQDAAEYLKTPEGKSKLSEEVADVAIYLLRICQQQNLNFIDILNKKMDSNSIKYPVDKSKGNARKYTDLNN
;
A
#
# COMPACT_ATOMS: atom_id res chain seq x y z
N MET A 1 -13.93 -19.15 -12.71
CA MET A 1 -14.19 -18.39 -11.47
C MET A 1 -13.18 -17.26 -11.33
N SER A 2 -13.66 -16.08 -10.98
CA SER A 2 -12.77 -14.98 -10.67
C SER A 2 -12.16 -15.16 -9.27
N SER A 3 -10.97 -14.59 -9.07
CA SER A 3 -10.33 -14.55 -7.75
C SER A 3 -10.96 -13.44 -6.90
N GLU A 4 -10.70 -13.49 -5.58
CA GLU A 4 -11.13 -12.40 -4.67
C GLU A 4 -10.55 -11.05 -5.10
N LEU A 5 -9.31 -11.04 -5.57
CA LEU A 5 -8.70 -9.80 -6.06
C LEU A 5 -9.41 -9.29 -7.31
N GLU A 6 -9.70 -10.17 -8.27
CA GLU A 6 -10.45 -9.79 -9.47
C GLU A 6 -11.83 -9.22 -9.13
N ASP A 7 -12.53 -9.85 -8.18
CA ASP A 7 -13.82 -9.38 -7.71
C ASP A 7 -13.72 -7.99 -7.08
N LEU A 8 -12.69 -7.76 -6.27
CA LEU A 8 -12.42 -6.46 -5.66
C LEU A 8 -12.09 -5.41 -6.72
N LEU A 9 -11.24 -5.75 -7.68
CA LEU A 9 -10.89 -4.83 -8.78
C LEU A 9 -12.12 -4.44 -9.60
N ASN A 10 -12.99 -5.40 -9.89
CA ASN A 10 -14.25 -5.13 -10.58
C ASN A 10 -15.16 -4.20 -9.78
N LYS A 11 -15.20 -4.36 -8.47
CA LYS A 11 -15.95 -3.51 -7.56
C LYS A 11 -15.41 -2.08 -7.55
N ILE A 12 -14.09 -1.92 -7.52
CA ILE A 12 -13.44 -0.60 -7.58
C ILE A 12 -13.73 0.08 -8.92
N GLN A 13 -13.65 -0.67 -10.02
CA GLN A 13 -13.94 -0.15 -11.36
C GLN A 13 -15.40 0.32 -11.45
N ALA A 14 -16.33 -0.52 -11.01
CA ALA A 14 -17.78 -0.18 -11.04
C ALA A 14 -18.06 1.06 -10.19
N PHE A 15 -17.47 1.16 -9.01
CA PHE A 15 -17.60 2.34 -8.14
C PHE A 15 -17.17 3.62 -8.85
N SER A 16 -16.04 3.58 -9.55
CA SER A 16 -15.50 4.72 -10.29
C SER A 16 -16.37 5.06 -11.50
N ASP A 17 -16.83 4.05 -12.23
CA ASP A 17 -17.65 4.22 -13.42
C ASP A 17 -19.02 4.82 -13.09
N GLU A 18 -19.67 4.35 -12.04
CA GLU A 18 -20.97 4.85 -11.59
C GLU A 18 -20.94 6.33 -11.24
N ARG A 19 -19.79 6.85 -10.85
CA ARG A 19 -19.56 8.23 -10.46
C ARG A 19 -18.90 9.07 -11.55
N ASP A 20 -18.60 8.45 -12.67
CA ASP A 20 -17.89 9.09 -13.79
C ASP A 20 -16.55 9.69 -13.35
N TRP A 21 -15.84 8.96 -12.47
CA TRP A 21 -14.57 9.41 -11.91
C TRP A 21 -13.34 9.01 -12.71
N SER A 22 -13.48 8.07 -13.66
CA SER A 22 -12.35 7.64 -14.49
C SER A 22 -11.68 8.81 -15.21
N GLN A 23 -12.46 9.83 -15.59
CA GLN A 23 -11.93 11.04 -16.22
C GLN A 23 -10.95 11.81 -15.32
N PHE A 24 -11.07 11.68 -14.00
CA PHE A 24 -10.20 12.33 -13.04
C PHE A 24 -9.05 11.43 -12.57
N HIS A 25 -9.10 10.14 -12.86
CA HIS A 25 -8.15 9.14 -12.40
C HIS A 25 -6.96 9.02 -13.35
N THR A 26 -6.30 10.14 -13.65
CA THR A 26 -5.02 10.13 -14.35
C THR A 26 -3.95 9.56 -13.42
N ALA A 27 -2.85 9.04 -13.98
CA ALA A 27 -1.74 8.52 -13.17
C ALA A 27 -1.24 9.58 -12.18
N LYS A 28 -1.06 10.81 -12.64
CA LYS A 28 -0.60 11.92 -11.79
C LYS A 28 -1.56 12.15 -10.61
N ASN A 29 -2.86 12.26 -10.88
CA ASN A 29 -3.84 12.53 -9.83
C ASN A 29 -3.92 11.39 -8.81
N LEU A 30 -3.86 10.14 -9.27
CA LEU A 30 -3.90 8.98 -8.39
C LEU A 30 -2.64 8.88 -7.52
N ILE A 31 -1.46 9.18 -8.09
CA ILE A 31 -0.20 9.21 -7.33
C ILE A 31 -0.27 10.27 -6.23
N LEU A 32 -0.80 11.45 -6.53
CA LEU A 32 -0.98 12.50 -5.53
C LEU A 32 -2.00 12.09 -4.47
N ALA A 33 -3.08 11.41 -4.86
CA ALA A 33 -4.08 10.88 -3.93
C ALA A 33 -3.46 9.86 -2.95
N VAL A 34 -2.63 8.94 -3.46
CA VAL A 34 -1.89 7.98 -2.60
C VAL A 34 -1.03 8.74 -1.59
N SER A 35 -0.32 9.78 -2.04
CA SER A 35 0.54 10.58 -1.17
C SER A 35 -0.26 11.22 -0.03
N ALA A 36 -1.44 11.77 -0.33
CA ALA A 36 -2.33 12.35 0.67
C ALA A 36 -2.83 11.29 1.67
N GLU A 37 -3.23 10.10 1.19
CA GLU A 37 -3.71 9.02 2.05
C GLU A 37 -2.60 8.44 2.92
N VAL A 38 -1.37 8.37 2.42
CA VAL A 38 -0.21 7.97 3.23
C VAL A 38 0.02 8.99 4.36
N GLY A 39 -0.20 10.28 4.09
CA GLY A 39 -0.18 11.31 5.12
C GLY A 39 -1.22 11.07 6.21
N GLU A 40 -2.44 10.72 5.84
CA GLU A 40 -3.50 10.37 6.81
C GLU A 40 -3.17 9.12 7.62
N LEU A 41 -2.55 8.11 6.96
CA LEU A 41 -2.05 6.92 7.66
C LEU A 41 -0.99 7.31 8.70
N ALA A 42 -0.07 8.19 8.34
CA ALA A 42 0.96 8.68 9.26
C ALA A 42 0.34 9.41 10.46
N GLU A 43 -0.73 10.17 10.26
CA GLU A 43 -1.42 10.91 11.33
C GLU A 43 -1.95 10.00 12.44
N VAL A 44 -2.25 8.74 12.14
CA VAL A 44 -2.75 7.77 13.13
C VAL A 44 -1.78 7.63 14.31
N VAL A 45 -0.47 7.74 14.05
CA VAL A 45 0.57 7.51 15.05
C VAL A 45 1.58 8.67 15.17
N GLN A 46 1.42 9.72 14.41
CA GLN A 46 2.42 10.79 14.20
C GLN A 46 3.02 11.36 15.47
N TRP A 47 2.20 11.60 16.50
CA TRP A 47 2.65 12.27 17.73
C TRP A 47 2.81 11.31 18.90
N LYS A 48 2.82 10.01 18.63
CA LYS A 48 2.92 8.98 19.65
C LYS A 48 4.35 8.42 19.71
N SER A 49 4.80 8.02 20.89
CA SER A 49 6.00 7.19 21.02
C SER A 49 5.72 5.81 20.42
N ASP A 50 6.77 5.04 20.14
CA ASP A 50 6.62 3.66 19.63
C ASP A 50 5.73 2.82 20.56
N GLN A 51 5.93 2.96 21.89
CA GLN A 51 5.13 2.23 22.87
C GLN A 51 3.67 2.65 22.82
N ASP A 52 3.39 3.94 22.84
CA ASP A 52 2.02 4.48 22.82
C ASP A 52 1.32 4.12 21.51
N ALA A 53 2.02 4.18 20.39
CA ALA A 53 1.48 3.78 19.09
C ALA A 53 1.10 2.30 19.11
N ALA A 54 1.98 1.42 19.61
CA ALA A 54 1.71 -0.01 19.69
C ALA A 54 0.48 -0.30 20.56
N GLU A 55 0.35 0.38 21.67
CA GLU A 55 -0.80 0.24 22.58
C GLU A 55 -2.09 0.73 21.94
N TYR A 56 -2.05 1.91 21.31
CA TYR A 56 -3.22 2.49 20.64
C TYR A 56 -3.73 1.57 19.53
N LEU A 57 -2.83 1.01 18.70
CA LEU A 57 -3.21 0.16 17.58
C LEU A 57 -3.80 -1.20 18.01
N LYS A 58 -3.69 -1.56 19.28
CA LYS A 58 -4.36 -2.75 19.85
C LYS A 58 -5.78 -2.45 20.30
N THR A 59 -6.13 -1.18 20.50
CA THR A 59 -7.50 -0.81 20.90
C THR A 59 -8.45 -0.97 19.72
N PRO A 60 -9.76 -1.19 19.96
CA PRO A 60 -10.74 -1.23 18.87
C PRO A 60 -10.76 0.03 18.02
N GLU A 61 -10.64 1.19 18.64
CA GLU A 61 -10.59 2.49 17.94
C GLU A 61 -9.36 2.60 17.05
N GLY A 62 -8.18 2.31 17.59
CA GLY A 62 -6.94 2.38 16.82
C GLY A 62 -6.89 1.37 15.68
N LYS A 63 -7.39 0.17 15.93
CA LYS A 63 -7.49 -0.88 14.90
C LYS A 63 -8.41 -0.45 13.76
N SER A 64 -9.56 0.13 14.09
CA SER A 64 -10.52 0.63 13.11
C SER A 64 -9.91 1.76 12.27
N LYS A 65 -9.25 2.72 12.92
CA LYS A 65 -8.61 3.84 12.23
C LYS A 65 -7.50 3.37 11.30
N LEU A 66 -6.64 2.49 11.78
CA LEU A 66 -5.57 1.90 10.97
C LEU A 66 -6.16 1.18 9.74
N SER A 67 -7.20 0.37 9.95
CA SER A 67 -7.83 -0.38 8.87
C SER A 67 -8.40 0.52 7.77
N GLU A 68 -9.06 1.61 8.16
CA GLU A 68 -9.60 2.59 7.21
C GLU A 68 -8.48 3.20 6.35
N GLU A 69 -7.40 3.64 6.98
CA GLU A 69 -6.33 4.32 6.27
C GLU A 69 -5.51 3.37 5.39
N VAL A 70 -5.27 2.14 5.87
CA VAL A 70 -4.62 1.11 5.04
C VAL A 70 -5.49 0.80 3.81
N ALA A 71 -6.80 0.67 4.00
CA ALA A 71 -7.72 0.41 2.90
C ALA A 71 -7.71 1.53 1.87
N ASP A 72 -7.74 2.79 2.30
CA ASP A 72 -7.72 3.93 1.40
C ASP A 72 -6.45 3.98 0.54
N VAL A 73 -5.28 3.74 1.15
CA VAL A 73 -4.01 3.67 0.42
C VAL A 73 -4.03 2.52 -0.60
N ALA A 74 -4.46 1.34 -0.16
CA ALA A 74 -4.47 0.15 -1.01
C ALA A 74 -5.43 0.31 -2.20
N ILE A 75 -6.60 0.89 -1.99
CA ILE A 75 -7.58 1.09 -3.07
C ILE A 75 -7.00 2.00 -4.15
N TYR A 76 -6.35 3.11 -3.77
CA TYR A 76 -5.72 3.99 -4.76
C TYR A 76 -4.56 3.31 -5.49
N LEU A 77 -3.77 2.49 -4.80
CA LEU A 77 -2.70 1.71 -5.47
C LEU A 77 -3.29 0.74 -6.50
N LEU A 78 -4.36 0.03 -6.14
CA LEU A 78 -5.05 -0.86 -7.07
C LEU A 78 -5.65 -0.08 -8.25
N ARG A 79 -6.18 1.11 -7.99
CA ARG A 79 -6.74 1.96 -9.04
C ARG A 79 -5.66 2.43 -10.03
N ILE A 80 -4.46 2.77 -9.55
CA ILE A 80 -3.32 3.07 -10.42
C ILE A 80 -3.04 1.89 -11.34
N CYS A 81 -3.00 0.68 -10.80
CA CYS A 81 -2.77 -0.53 -11.58
C CYS A 81 -3.83 -0.71 -12.67
N GLN A 82 -5.10 -0.49 -12.34
CA GLN A 82 -6.19 -0.58 -13.32
C GLN A 82 -6.00 0.42 -14.46
N GLN A 83 -5.73 1.67 -14.13
CA GLN A 83 -5.63 2.75 -15.12
C GLN A 83 -4.36 2.63 -15.98
N GLN A 84 -3.31 2.02 -15.47
CA GLN A 84 -2.03 1.87 -16.16
C GLN A 84 -1.78 0.47 -16.69
N ASN A 85 -2.78 -0.41 -16.65
CA ASN A 85 -2.67 -1.79 -17.15
C ASN A 85 -1.54 -2.59 -16.50
N LEU A 86 -1.36 -2.44 -15.19
CA LEU A 86 -0.40 -3.20 -14.40
C LEU A 86 -1.14 -4.33 -13.68
N ASN A 87 -0.58 -5.54 -13.74
CA ASN A 87 -1.09 -6.65 -12.93
C ASN A 87 -0.48 -6.55 -11.53
N PHE A 88 -1.32 -6.28 -10.54
CA PHE A 88 -0.89 -6.00 -9.17
C PHE A 88 -0.08 -7.16 -8.56
N ILE A 89 -0.57 -8.38 -8.69
CA ILE A 89 0.12 -9.56 -8.13
C ILE A 89 1.47 -9.78 -8.82
N ASP A 90 1.51 -9.66 -10.13
CA ASP A 90 2.74 -9.89 -10.90
C ASP A 90 3.83 -8.88 -10.53
N ILE A 91 3.48 -7.59 -10.42
CA ILE A 91 4.48 -6.57 -10.09
C ILE A 91 5.01 -6.74 -8.66
N LEU A 92 4.16 -7.18 -7.72
CA LEU A 92 4.58 -7.45 -6.35
C LEU A 92 5.50 -8.67 -6.29
N ASN A 93 5.14 -9.76 -6.95
CA ASN A 93 5.98 -10.97 -7.00
C ASN A 93 7.34 -10.67 -7.62
N LYS A 94 7.35 -9.96 -8.72
CA LYS A 94 8.60 -9.56 -9.40
C LYS A 94 9.48 -8.70 -8.47
N LYS A 95 8.86 -7.78 -7.75
CA LYS A 95 9.59 -6.93 -6.81
C LYS A 95 10.13 -7.73 -5.63
N MET A 96 9.38 -8.71 -5.13
CA MET A 96 9.86 -9.59 -4.05
C MET A 96 11.07 -10.41 -4.50
N ASP A 97 11.08 -10.92 -5.73
CA ASP A 97 12.23 -11.64 -6.28
C ASP A 97 13.46 -10.73 -6.33
N SER A 98 13.30 -9.51 -6.81
CA SER A 98 14.37 -8.50 -6.83
C SER A 98 14.88 -8.18 -5.43
N ASN A 99 13.98 -8.04 -4.46
CA ASN A 99 14.34 -7.75 -3.07
C ASN A 99 15.12 -8.92 -2.43
N SER A 100 14.78 -10.16 -2.76
CA SER A 100 15.49 -11.33 -2.26
C SER A 100 16.95 -11.35 -2.72
N ILE A 101 17.23 -10.82 -3.90
CA ILE A 101 18.60 -10.68 -4.42
C ILE A 101 19.33 -9.53 -3.71
N LYS A 102 18.66 -8.38 -3.51
CA LYS A 102 19.24 -7.20 -2.85
C LYS A 102 19.52 -7.43 -1.36
N TYR A 103 18.71 -8.24 -0.71
CA TYR A 103 18.77 -8.51 0.72
C TYR A 103 18.98 -10.01 0.99
N PRO A 104 20.16 -10.56 0.66
CA PRO A 104 20.43 -11.97 0.95
C PRO A 104 20.38 -12.23 2.45
N VAL A 105 19.87 -13.41 2.82
CA VAL A 105 19.59 -13.76 4.23
C VAL A 105 20.83 -13.62 5.12
N ASP A 106 21.97 -14.09 4.64
CA ASP A 106 23.24 -14.07 5.40
C ASP A 106 23.71 -12.66 5.77
N LYS A 107 23.36 -11.66 4.98
CA LYS A 107 23.75 -10.26 5.19
C LYS A 107 22.68 -9.40 5.84
N SER A 108 21.43 -9.82 5.73
CA SER A 108 20.27 -9.01 6.10
C SER A 108 19.64 -9.41 7.42
N LYS A 109 19.84 -10.67 7.85
CA LYS A 109 19.19 -11.20 9.04
C LYS A 109 19.63 -10.44 10.28
N GLY A 110 18.66 -9.93 11.02
CA GLY A 110 18.89 -9.27 12.31
C GLY A 110 19.29 -7.80 12.22
N ASN A 111 19.26 -7.17 11.02
CA ASN A 111 19.53 -5.75 10.88
C ASN A 111 18.62 -5.13 9.82
N ALA A 112 18.53 -3.79 9.85
CA ALA A 112 17.67 -3.03 8.94
C ALA A 112 18.48 -2.15 7.98
N ARG A 113 19.71 -2.55 7.66
CA ARG A 113 20.56 -1.76 6.76
C ARG A 113 20.04 -1.82 5.34
N LYS A 114 20.19 -0.71 4.62
CA LYS A 114 19.83 -0.62 3.21
C LYS A 114 20.77 -1.52 2.39
N TYR A 115 20.27 -2.08 1.28
CA TYR A 115 21.05 -3.03 0.46
C TYR A 115 22.39 -2.43 -0.02
N THR A 116 22.45 -1.11 -0.25
CA THR A 116 23.69 -0.42 -0.64
C THR A 116 24.77 -0.48 0.43
N ASP A 117 24.40 -0.74 1.68
CA ASP A 117 25.33 -0.78 2.81
C ASP A 117 25.69 -2.20 3.26
N LEU A 118 25.07 -3.22 2.66
CA LEU A 118 25.24 -4.62 3.08
C LEU A 118 26.59 -5.21 2.67
N ASN A 119 27.30 -4.64 1.71
CA ASN A 119 28.57 -5.11 1.18
C ASN A 119 29.79 -4.31 1.68
N ASN A 120 29.55 -3.38 2.61
CA ASN A 120 30.60 -2.54 3.18
C ASN A 120 31.05 -3.01 4.57
#